data_3750b9eb6bf591a404bfa3d774793181
#
_entry.id   3750b9eb6bf591a404bfa3d774793181
#
_cell.length_a   1.000
_cell.length_b   1.000
_cell.length_c   1.000
_cell.angle_alpha   90.00
_cell.angle_beta   90.00
_cell.angle_gamma   90.00
#
_symmetry.space_group_name_H-M   'P 1'
#
loop_
_entity.id
_entity.type
_entity.pdbx_description
1 polymer ?
#
loop_
_entity_poly.entity_id
_entity_poly.type
_entity_poly.pdbx_seq_one_letter_code
_entity_poly.pdbx_strand_id
1 'polypeptide(L)'
;GDTYLYENPWTLPLGFILPDIVETGWKRDLSSPADVQNDLSDVLGVPECLIFTDGEEQGNRFSFTAPEDGEYYISVANRQIDSVKLDVGGESRSIDTLKRGYLVETGYVKAGTLILLESNDSAGSMDASAYRFDEAGLRALYERLNQHPFELETLGEEAMKGTIDA
;
A
#
# COMPACT_ATOMS: atom_id res chain seq x y z
N GLY A 1 33.86 9.72 -1.00
CA GLY A 1 32.64 9.41 -0.29
C GLY A 1 32.33 7.93 -0.48
N ASP A 2 31.96 7.27 0.61
CA ASP A 2 31.66 5.84 0.58
C ASP A 2 30.33 5.63 -0.17
N THR A 3 30.34 4.75 -1.16
CA THR A 3 29.13 4.35 -1.88
C THR A 3 28.58 3.11 -1.22
N TYR A 4 27.38 3.19 -0.68
CA TYR A 4 26.68 2.04 -0.11
C TYR A 4 25.74 1.45 -1.17
N LEU A 5 25.85 0.16 -1.40
CA LEU A 5 24.93 -0.60 -2.23
C LEU A 5 23.86 -1.22 -1.30
N TYR A 6 22.60 -0.84 -1.52
CA TYR A 6 21.47 -1.46 -0.81
C TYR A 6 20.81 -2.49 -1.73
N GLU A 7 20.74 -3.71 -1.27
CA GLU A 7 19.94 -4.75 -1.92
C GLU A 7 18.51 -4.69 -1.35
N ASN A 8 17.52 -4.59 -2.21
CA ASN A 8 16.13 -4.73 -1.81
C ASN A 8 15.74 -6.22 -1.90
N PRO A 9 15.60 -6.93 -0.77
CA PRO A 9 15.24 -8.35 -0.78
C PRO A 9 13.79 -8.60 -1.22
N TRP A 10 12.97 -7.56 -1.34
CA TRP A 10 11.54 -7.63 -1.66
C TRP A 10 11.27 -7.35 -3.14
N THR A 11 12.18 -7.67 -4.03
CA THR A 11 11.96 -7.52 -5.47
C THR A 11 11.17 -8.70 -6.01
N LEU A 12 10.01 -8.42 -6.60
CA LEU A 12 9.28 -9.40 -7.39
C LEU A 12 9.96 -9.55 -8.76
N PRO A 13 9.90 -10.74 -9.40
CA PRO A 13 10.36 -10.92 -10.77
C PRO A 13 9.53 -10.05 -11.72
N LEU A 14 10.01 -9.87 -12.97
CA LEU A 14 9.31 -9.08 -14.01
C LEU A 14 7.90 -9.59 -14.31
N GLY A 15 7.63 -10.85 -14.02
CA GLY A 15 6.31 -11.45 -14.10
C GLY A 15 6.20 -12.60 -13.09
N PHE A 16 5.00 -12.87 -12.66
CA PHE A 16 4.66 -14.01 -11.81
C PHE A 16 3.25 -14.49 -12.16
N ILE A 17 3.00 -15.77 -11.92
CA ILE A 17 1.70 -16.39 -12.18
C ILE A 17 0.85 -16.22 -10.92
N LEU A 18 -0.29 -15.55 -11.07
CA LEU A 18 -1.30 -15.48 -10.03
C LEU A 18 -2.24 -16.68 -10.14
N PRO A 19 -2.70 -17.24 -9.02
CA PRO A 19 -3.79 -18.22 -9.03
C PRO A 19 -5.04 -17.64 -9.70
N ASP A 20 -5.81 -18.47 -10.41
CA ASP A 20 -7.05 -18.05 -11.11
C ASP A 20 -8.05 -17.35 -10.17
N ILE A 21 -8.05 -17.70 -8.88
CA ILE A 21 -8.90 -17.08 -7.88
C ILE A 21 -8.66 -15.57 -7.74
N VAL A 22 -7.46 -15.08 -8.06
CA VAL A 22 -7.14 -13.64 -8.01
C VAL A 22 -7.88 -12.88 -9.12
N GLU A 23 -8.05 -13.49 -10.30
CA GLU A 23 -8.74 -12.85 -11.41
C GLU A 23 -10.20 -12.51 -11.05
N THR A 24 -10.87 -13.42 -10.35
CA THR A 24 -12.31 -13.31 -10.01
C THR A 24 -12.57 -12.85 -8.59
N GLY A 25 -11.64 -13.06 -7.67
CA GLY A 25 -11.81 -12.81 -6.24
C GLY A 25 -11.32 -11.44 -5.78
N TRP A 26 -10.24 -10.93 -6.41
CA TRP A 26 -9.65 -9.67 -5.98
C TRP A 26 -10.47 -8.45 -6.38
N LYS A 27 -10.94 -7.70 -5.37
CA LYS A 27 -11.71 -6.46 -5.54
C LYS A 27 -10.76 -5.27 -5.67
N ARG A 28 -10.61 -4.79 -6.90
CA ARG A 28 -9.72 -3.66 -7.24
C ARG A 28 -10.43 -2.30 -7.26
N ASP A 29 -11.73 -2.30 -7.07
CA ASP A 29 -12.62 -1.14 -7.12
C ASP A 29 -13.03 -0.62 -5.74
N LEU A 30 -12.39 -1.10 -4.67
CA LEU A 30 -12.57 -0.58 -3.32
C LEU A 30 -12.07 0.87 -3.23
N SER A 31 -12.75 1.67 -2.42
CA SER A 31 -12.46 3.10 -2.27
C SER A 31 -11.11 3.38 -1.60
N SER A 32 -10.71 2.50 -0.69
CA SER A 32 -9.45 2.58 0.04
C SER A 32 -8.35 1.77 -0.65
N PRO A 33 -7.19 2.35 -0.99
CA PRO A 33 -6.04 1.60 -1.50
C PRO A 33 -5.53 0.54 -0.53
N ALA A 34 -5.67 0.77 0.78
CA ALA A 34 -5.29 -0.20 1.81
C ALA A 34 -6.21 -1.42 1.78
N ASP A 35 -7.52 -1.22 1.62
CA ASP A 35 -8.48 -2.31 1.52
C ASP A 35 -8.27 -3.13 0.24
N VAL A 36 -7.91 -2.48 -0.88
CA VAL A 36 -7.55 -3.19 -2.12
C VAL A 36 -6.33 -4.09 -1.90
N GLN A 37 -5.34 -3.62 -1.15
CA GLN A 37 -4.15 -4.40 -0.83
C GLN A 37 -4.45 -5.57 0.11
N ASN A 38 -5.25 -5.34 1.15
CA ASN A 38 -5.65 -6.38 2.10
C ASN A 38 -6.57 -7.44 1.45
N ASP A 39 -7.50 -7.02 0.57
CA ASP A 39 -8.35 -7.96 -0.18
C ASP A 39 -7.50 -8.92 -1.05
N LEU A 40 -6.37 -8.46 -1.61
CA LEU A 40 -5.44 -9.36 -2.30
C LEU A 40 -4.84 -10.39 -1.33
N SER A 41 -4.45 -9.98 -0.13
CA SER A 41 -3.93 -10.88 0.90
C SER A 41 -4.97 -11.94 1.28
N ASP A 42 -6.21 -11.51 1.50
CA ASP A 42 -7.34 -12.40 1.81
C ASP A 42 -7.59 -13.44 0.71
N VAL A 43 -7.65 -12.99 -0.54
CA VAL A 43 -7.86 -13.88 -1.70
C VAL A 43 -6.73 -14.89 -1.85
N LEU A 44 -5.51 -14.50 -1.52
CA LEU A 44 -4.34 -15.39 -1.56
C LEU A 44 -4.19 -16.26 -0.30
N GLY A 45 -5.02 -16.04 0.73
CA GLY A 45 -5.01 -16.78 1.98
C GLY A 45 -3.77 -16.51 2.85
N VAL A 46 -3.25 -15.28 2.80
CA VAL A 46 -2.10 -14.82 3.60
C VAL A 46 -2.53 -13.70 4.55
N PRO A 47 -1.79 -13.46 5.66
CA PRO A 47 -2.09 -12.35 6.56
C PRO A 47 -2.06 -11.00 5.86
N GLU A 48 -2.91 -10.08 6.30
CA GLU A 48 -2.89 -8.69 5.88
C GLU A 48 -1.56 -8.03 6.24
N CYS A 49 -1.09 -7.12 5.38
CA CYS A 49 0.10 -6.30 5.65
C CYS A 49 -0.24 -4.88 6.14
N LEU A 50 -1.51 -4.50 6.11
CA LEU A 50 -2.01 -3.22 6.59
C LEU A 50 -3.07 -3.47 7.66
N ILE A 51 -2.65 -3.46 8.93
CA ILE A 51 -3.52 -3.77 10.06
C ILE A 51 -4.33 -2.54 10.44
N PHE A 52 -5.66 -2.65 10.37
CA PHE A 52 -6.57 -1.57 10.70
C PHE A 52 -6.29 -1.01 12.11
N THR A 53 -6.33 0.29 12.22
CA THR A 53 -6.13 1.04 13.47
C THR A 53 -7.31 1.99 13.67
N ASP A 54 -7.95 1.91 14.83
CA ASP A 54 -9.07 2.77 15.17
C ASP A 54 -8.66 4.25 15.17
N GLY A 55 -9.52 5.10 14.61
CA GLY A 55 -9.34 6.54 14.59
C GLY A 55 -10.69 7.25 14.57
N GLU A 56 -10.66 8.54 14.85
CA GLU A 56 -11.86 9.38 14.89
C GLU A 56 -11.82 10.45 13.81
N GLU A 57 -12.91 10.60 13.08
CA GLU A 57 -13.10 11.66 12.11
C GLU A 57 -14.12 12.69 12.59
N GLN A 58 -13.75 13.97 12.55
CA GLN A 58 -14.60 15.11 12.86
C GLN A 58 -14.50 16.17 11.77
N GLY A 59 -15.48 16.22 10.89
CA GLY A 59 -15.48 17.16 9.77
C GLY A 59 -14.32 16.91 8.81
N ASN A 60 -13.39 17.85 8.73
CA ASN A 60 -12.20 17.78 7.88
C ASN A 60 -10.95 17.29 8.63
N ARG A 61 -11.12 16.67 9.77
CA ARG A 61 -10.01 16.15 10.61
C ARG A 61 -10.21 14.69 10.92
N PHE A 62 -9.14 13.94 10.78
CA PHE A 62 -9.02 12.55 11.22
C PHE A 62 -7.86 12.44 12.20
N SER A 63 -8.04 11.73 13.29
CA SER A 63 -6.98 11.53 14.28
C SER A 63 -6.99 10.15 14.89
N PHE A 64 -5.82 9.68 15.27
CA PHE A 64 -5.63 8.46 16.07
C PHE A 64 -4.37 8.55 16.92
N THR A 65 -4.30 7.74 17.94
CA THR A 65 -3.08 7.55 18.74
C THR A 65 -2.48 6.21 18.38
N ALA A 66 -1.19 6.18 18.03
CA ALA A 66 -0.48 4.96 17.69
C ALA A 66 -0.53 3.95 18.86
N PRO A 67 -1.19 2.78 18.72
CA PRO A 67 -1.27 1.81 19.81
C PRO A 67 0.05 1.09 20.07
N GLU A 68 0.91 1.00 19.04
CA GLU A 68 2.21 0.32 19.07
C GLU A 68 3.26 1.15 18.32
N ASP A 69 4.53 0.82 18.52
CA ASP A 69 5.62 1.32 17.66
C ASP A 69 5.46 0.78 16.25
N GLY A 70 5.65 1.62 15.22
CA GLY A 70 5.56 1.16 13.84
C GLY A 70 5.39 2.26 12.82
N GLU A 71 5.30 1.86 11.56
CA GLU A 71 4.91 2.73 10.45
C GLU A 71 3.40 2.67 10.26
N TYR A 72 2.80 3.83 10.01
CA TYR A 72 1.37 3.94 9.78
C TYR A 72 1.07 4.59 8.45
N TYR A 73 -0.05 4.18 7.87
CA TYR A 73 -0.59 4.70 6.63
C TYR A 73 -2.03 5.15 6.87
N ILE A 74 -2.39 6.30 6.33
CA ILE A 74 -3.77 6.81 6.38
C ILE A 74 -4.31 6.80 4.96
N SER A 75 -5.36 6.03 4.74
CA SER A 75 -6.11 6.04 3.48
C SER A 75 -7.15 7.15 3.51
N VAL A 76 -7.20 7.98 2.46
CA VAL A 76 -8.21 9.02 2.25
C VAL A 76 -9.06 8.59 1.06
N ALA A 77 -10.30 8.14 1.32
CA ALA A 77 -11.18 7.63 0.28
C ALA A 77 -11.89 8.73 -0.51
N ASN A 78 -12.09 9.92 0.09
CA ASN A 78 -12.68 11.06 -0.60
C ASN A 78 -11.75 11.62 -1.69
N ARG A 79 -12.08 11.34 -2.96
CA ARG A 79 -11.30 11.73 -4.13
C ARG A 79 -11.38 13.24 -4.49
N GLN A 80 -12.11 14.02 -3.71
CA GLN A 80 -12.18 15.48 -3.85
C GLN A 80 -11.14 16.20 -2.99
N ILE A 81 -10.41 15.47 -2.15
CA ILE A 81 -9.36 16.03 -1.30
C ILE A 81 -8.04 16.07 -2.06
N ASP A 82 -7.59 17.26 -2.42
CA ASP A 82 -6.35 17.45 -3.19
C ASP A 82 -5.11 17.45 -2.30
N SER A 83 -5.22 17.97 -1.09
CA SER A 83 -4.11 18.09 -0.16
C SER A 83 -4.54 17.98 1.29
N VAL A 84 -3.64 17.49 2.11
CA VAL A 84 -3.83 17.35 3.55
C VAL A 84 -2.63 17.89 4.31
N LYS A 85 -2.87 18.32 5.54
CA LYS A 85 -1.82 18.61 6.51
C LYS A 85 -1.73 17.44 7.48
N LEU A 86 -0.59 16.78 7.52
CA LEU A 86 -0.28 15.73 8.48
C LEU A 86 0.53 16.30 9.63
N ASP A 87 0.09 16.04 10.85
CA ASP A 87 0.83 16.30 12.09
C ASP A 87 1.12 14.98 12.79
N VAL A 88 2.38 14.75 13.12
CA VAL A 88 2.84 13.56 13.83
C VAL A 88 3.58 14.02 15.08
N GLY A 89 2.95 13.89 16.25
CA GLY A 89 3.54 14.27 17.52
C GLY A 89 3.94 15.75 17.62
N GLY A 90 3.27 16.65 16.89
CA GLY A 90 3.52 18.10 16.85
C GLY A 90 4.39 18.56 15.68
N GLU A 91 4.90 17.66 14.85
CA GLU A 91 5.61 18.00 13.61
C GLU A 91 4.66 17.93 12.42
N SER A 92 4.43 19.08 11.78
CA SER A 92 3.45 19.20 10.69
C SER A 92 4.10 19.29 9.31
N ARG A 93 3.48 18.65 8.31
CA ARG A 93 3.82 18.77 6.89
C ARG A 93 2.58 18.74 6.01
N SER A 94 2.64 19.41 4.85
CA SER A 94 1.60 19.33 3.83
C SER A 94 1.90 18.23 2.83
N ILE A 95 0.86 17.51 2.41
CA ILE A 95 0.94 16.39 1.48
C ILE A 95 -0.13 16.57 0.42
N ASP A 96 0.29 16.44 -0.84
CA ASP A 96 -0.58 16.40 -2.00
C ASP A 96 -1.09 14.95 -2.17
N THR A 97 -2.36 14.73 -1.89
CA THR A 97 -2.97 13.39 -1.90
C THR A 97 -3.12 12.83 -3.31
N LEU A 98 -3.39 13.68 -4.32
CA LEU A 98 -3.50 13.24 -5.71
C LEU A 98 -2.21 12.59 -6.21
N LYS A 99 -1.07 13.20 -5.91
CA LYS A 99 0.24 12.67 -6.32
C LYS A 99 0.63 11.40 -5.57
N ARG A 100 0.06 11.18 -4.40
CA ARG A 100 0.39 10.05 -3.53
C ARG A 100 -0.64 8.92 -3.55
N GLY A 101 -1.63 8.99 -4.43
CA GLY A 101 -2.64 7.95 -4.56
C GLY A 101 -3.58 7.82 -3.37
N TYR A 102 -3.76 8.89 -2.59
CA TYR A 102 -4.62 8.94 -1.40
C TYR A 102 -4.21 8.02 -0.24
N LEU A 103 -2.95 7.61 -0.23
CA LEU A 103 -2.33 6.91 0.90
C LEU A 103 -1.25 7.81 1.49
N VAL A 104 -1.43 8.20 2.76
CA VAL A 104 -0.56 9.13 3.47
C VAL A 104 0.29 8.35 4.47
N GLU A 105 1.60 8.39 4.27
CA GLU A 105 2.58 7.77 5.14
C GLU A 105 2.91 8.68 6.32
N THR A 106 2.88 8.14 7.54
CA THR A 106 3.30 8.89 8.74
C THR A 106 4.82 8.81 8.98
N GLY A 107 5.46 7.79 8.44
CA GLY A 107 6.77 7.31 8.87
C GLY A 107 6.68 6.47 10.14
N TYR A 108 7.86 6.11 10.69
CA TYR A 108 7.92 5.33 11.92
C TYR A 108 7.61 6.20 13.13
N VAL A 109 6.65 5.78 13.95
CA VAL A 109 6.21 6.49 15.15
C VAL A 109 6.25 5.56 16.37
N LYS A 110 6.34 6.16 17.55
CA LYS A 110 6.30 5.46 18.85
C LYS A 110 4.86 5.31 19.33
N ALA A 111 4.60 4.23 20.06
CA ALA A 111 3.34 4.06 20.77
C ALA A 111 3.00 5.29 21.62
N GLY A 112 1.73 5.67 21.62
CA GLY A 112 1.25 6.87 22.29
C GLY A 112 1.41 8.17 21.50
N THR A 113 2.03 8.16 20.32
CA THR A 113 2.09 9.35 19.46
C THR A 113 0.71 9.66 18.89
N LEU A 114 0.27 10.92 19.05
CA LEU A 114 -0.93 11.42 18.38
C LEU A 114 -0.61 11.77 16.93
N ILE A 115 -1.42 11.27 16.02
CA ILE A 115 -1.39 11.58 14.60
C ILE A 115 -2.67 12.30 14.24
N LEU A 116 -2.55 13.43 13.54
CA LEU A 116 -3.67 14.24 13.07
C LEU A 116 -3.51 14.48 11.57
N LEU A 117 -4.55 14.20 10.83
CA LEU A 117 -4.69 14.55 9.42
C LEU A 117 -5.80 15.60 9.27
N GLU A 118 -5.53 16.69 8.59
CA GLU A 118 -6.49 17.77 8.34
C GLU A 118 -6.52 18.09 6.85
N SER A 119 -7.71 18.07 6.26
CA SER A 119 -7.89 18.51 4.88
C SER A 119 -7.82 20.03 4.81
N ASN A 120 -7.10 20.55 3.82
CA ASN A 120 -7.06 21.98 3.52
C ASN A 120 -8.35 22.48 2.83
N ASP A 121 -9.21 21.57 2.39
CA ASP A 121 -10.43 21.85 1.68
C ASP A 121 -11.66 21.80 2.61
N SER A 122 -12.67 22.58 2.27
CA SER A 122 -13.99 22.51 2.92
C SER A 122 -14.87 21.36 2.37
N ALA A 123 -14.25 20.33 1.83
CA ALA A 123 -14.94 19.24 1.11
C ALA A 123 -15.72 18.27 2.03
N GLY A 124 -15.76 18.51 3.31
CA GLY A 124 -16.45 17.64 4.28
C GLY A 124 -15.61 16.49 4.79
N SER A 125 -16.23 15.33 4.98
CA SER A 125 -15.55 14.11 5.44
C SER A 125 -14.43 13.67 4.49
N MET A 126 -13.30 13.23 5.02
CA MET A 126 -12.20 12.66 4.25
C MET A 126 -12.43 11.17 3.95
N ASP A 127 -13.35 10.53 4.66
CA ASP A 127 -13.51 9.07 4.67
C ASP A 127 -12.15 8.40 4.93
N ALA A 128 -11.52 8.80 6.04
CA ALA A 128 -10.17 8.41 6.36
C ALA A 128 -10.14 7.15 7.25
N SER A 129 -9.16 6.31 7.03
CA SER A 129 -8.89 5.13 7.82
C SER A 129 -7.39 4.96 8.03
N ALA A 130 -6.96 4.55 9.22
CA ALA A 130 -5.56 4.33 9.55
C ALA A 130 -5.21 2.83 9.57
N TYR A 131 -3.97 2.52 9.21
CA TYR A 131 -3.44 1.17 9.18
C TYR A 131 -2.01 1.17 9.68
N ARG A 132 -1.67 0.20 10.51
CA ARG A 132 -0.28 -0.09 10.87
C ARG A 132 0.30 -1.05 9.84
N PHE A 133 1.49 -0.74 9.35
CA PHE A 133 2.22 -1.65 8.48
C PHE A 133 2.73 -2.87 9.26
N ASP A 134 2.50 -4.06 8.70
CA ASP A 134 2.97 -5.32 9.23
C ASP A 134 3.94 -6.00 8.25
N GLU A 135 5.22 -5.97 8.59
CA GLU A 135 6.26 -6.56 7.74
C GLU A 135 6.08 -8.08 7.57
N ALA A 136 5.56 -8.77 8.59
CA ALA A 136 5.32 -10.21 8.50
C ALA A 136 4.22 -10.54 7.48
N GLY A 137 3.15 -9.74 7.43
CA GLY A 137 2.10 -9.85 6.42
C GLY A 137 2.64 -9.57 5.01
N LEU A 138 3.46 -8.52 4.84
CA LEU A 138 4.10 -8.23 3.55
C LEU A 138 5.01 -9.38 3.11
N ARG A 139 5.79 -9.95 4.03
CA ARG A 139 6.66 -11.11 3.76
C ARG A 139 5.86 -12.31 3.28
N ALA A 140 4.78 -12.64 3.97
CA ALA A 140 3.90 -13.74 3.60
C ALA A 140 3.28 -13.54 2.20
N LEU A 141 2.84 -12.31 1.89
CA LEU A 141 2.33 -11.96 0.57
C LEU A 141 3.42 -12.10 -0.50
N TYR A 142 4.63 -11.57 -0.26
CA TYR A 142 5.76 -11.71 -1.17
C TYR A 142 6.10 -13.17 -1.45
N GLU A 143 6.23 -14.00 -0.42
CA GLU A 143 6.52 -15.42 -0.55
C GLU A 143 5.42 -16.14 -1.35
N ARG A 144 4.16 -15.79 -1.12
CA ARG A 144 3.02 -16.37 -1.84
C ARG A 144 3.03 -15.99 -3.32
N LEU A 145 3.33 -14.76 -3.67
CA LEU A 145 3.43 -14.28 -5.05
C LEU A 145 4.65 -14.88 -5.78
N ASN A 146 5.73 -15.13 -5.04
CA ASN A 146 6.98 -15.64 -5.60
C ASN A 146 7.03 -17.19 -5.71
N GLN A 147 5.98 -17.90 -5.29
CA GLN A 147 5.91 -19.37 -5.40
C GLN A 147 5.92 -19.87 -6.86
N HIS A 148 5.44 -19.05 -7.79
CA HIS A 148 5.37 -19.36 -9.21
C HIS A 148 5.95 -18.19 -10.02
N PRO A 149 7.28 -18.00 -10.00
CA PRO A 149 7.91 -16.97 -10.81
C PRO A 149 7.66 -17.29 -12.29
N PHE A 150 7.38 -16.28 -13.08
CA PHE A 150 7.34 -16.41 -14.53
C PHE A 150 8.77 -16.54 -15.03
N GLU A 151 9.16 -17.74 -15.41
CA GLU A 151 10.41 -17.97 -16.11
C GLU A 151 10.20 -17.61 -17.58
N LEU A 152 10.86 -16.56 -18.05
CA LEU A 152 11.01 -16.31 -19.48
C LEU A 152 11.91 -17.43 -20.03
N GLU A 153 11.32 -18.49 -20.56
CA GLU A 153 12.04 -19.34 -21.48
C GLU A 153 12.47 -18.46 -22.67
N THR A 154 13.76 -18.27 -22.83
CA THR A 154 14.31 -17.75 -24.08
C THR A 154 13.92 -18.73 -25.18
N LEU A 155 12.88 -18.36 -25.93
CA LEU A 155 12.58 -19.04 -27.18
C LEU A 155 13.85 -18.98 -28.00
N GLY A 156 14.47 -20.15 -28.26
CA GLY A 156 15.68 -20.24 -29.06
C GLY A 156 15.42 -19.59 -30.43
N GLU A 157 16.49 -19.10 -31.08
CA GLU A 157 16.41 -18.42 -32.38
C GLU A 157 15.61 -19.20 -33.46
N GLU A 158 15.48 -20.50 -33.32
CA GLU A 158 14.70 -21.37 -34.24
C GLU A 158 13.18 -21.21 -34.06
N ALA A 159 12.71 -20.93 -32.85
CA ALA A 159 11.28 -20.69 -32.62
C ALA A 159 10.81 -19.34 -33.14
N MET A 160 11.70 -18.34 -33.21
CA MET A 160 11.40 -17.04 -33.80
C MET A 160 11.35 -17.04 -35.34
N LYS A 161 12.08 -17.95 -35.98
CA LYS A 161 12.06 -18.08 -37.46
C LYS A 161 10.75 -18.65 -38.01
N GLY A 162 10.05 -19.47 -37.24
CA GLY A 162 8.76 -20.04 -37.63
C GLY A 162 7.57 -19.07 -37.58
N THR A 163 7.71 -17.89 -36.96
CA THR A 163 6.62 -16.94 -36.79
C THR A 163 6.66 -15.79 -37.82
N ILE A 164 7.73 -15.71 -38.63
CA ILE A 164 7.93 -14.60 -39.59
C ILE A 164 7.50 -15.00 -41.02
N ASP A 165 7.32 -16.29 -41.30
CA ASP A 165 6.94 -16.82 -42.61
C ASP A 165 5.45 -17.23 -42.73
N ALA A 166 4.57 -16.67 -41.88
CA ALA A 166 3.13 -16.91 -41.93
C ALA A 166 2.35 -15.64 -42.33
#